data_de449f1eb0845f7242edef2ee6b66948
#
_entry.id   de449f1eb0845f7242edef2ee6b66948
#
_cell.length_a   1.000
_cell.length_b   1.000
_cell.length_c   1.000
_cell.angle_alpha   90.00
_cell.angle_beta   90.00
_cell.angle_gamma   90.00
#
_symmetry.space_group_name_H-M   'P 1'
#
loop_
_entity.id
_entity.type
_entity.pdbx_description
1 polymer ?
#
loop_
_entity_poly.entity_id
_entity_poly.type
_entity_poly.pdbx_seq_one_letter_code
_entity_poly.pdbx_strand_id
1 'polypeptide(L)'
;MATQVQQRRGSTSEHSSFTGAVGEITVDTTKDTAVVHDGSTAGGFPLVKEAAIGVSVQGYDADTAKTDAAQSYTAAQRGSITSLTDGATITPDFDDGNNFSVTLGGNRTLANPINLTAGQSGVIVVTQDGTGSRTLAFGSYWKFAGGTAPTLTTTASAVDVIAYYVESATRITAQAILNVS
;
A
#
# COMPACT_ATOMS: atom_id res chain seq x y z
N MET A 1 43.54 -34.33 1.92
CA MET A 1 42.19 -34.23 1.36
C MET A 1 41.21 -33.76 2.46
N ALA A 2 40.37 -32.77 2.20
CA ALA A 2 39.37 -32.36 3.18
C ALA A 2 38.32 -33.49 3.30
N THR A 3 38.06 -33.98 4.52
CA THR A 3 37.02 -34.97 4.78
C THR A 3 35.66 -34.27 4.67
N GLN A 4 34.82 -34.70 3.72
CA GLN A 4 33.48 -34.16 3.58
C GLN A 4 32.55 -34.84 4.59
N VAL A 5 31.92 -34.05 5.45
CA VAL A 5 30.83 -34.50 6.33
C VAL A 5 29.51 -34.13 5.66
N GLN A 6 28.64 -35.10 5.42
CA GLN A 6 27.30 -34.84 4.91
C GLN A 6 26.28 -34.91 6.06
N GLN A 7 25.49 -33.90 6.18
CA GLN A 7 24.34 -33.89 7.08
C GLN A 7 23.20 -34.75 6.51
N ARG A 8 22.32 -35.25 7.38
CA ARG A 8 21.06 -35.88 6.94
C ARG A 8 20.31 -34.89 6.08
N ARG A 9 19.75 -35.34 4.98
CA ARG A 9 19.07 -34.49 4.00
C ARG A 9 17.89 -35.22 3.39
N GLY A 10 16.90 -34.47 2.94
CA GLY A 10 15.71 -34.94 2.24
C GLY A 10 15.00 -33.80 1.55
N SER A 11 13.99 -34.12 0.75
CA SER A 11 13.07 -33.11 0.19
C SER A 11 12.16 -32.54 1.28
N THR A 12 11.48 -31.41 1.00
CA THR A 12 10.46 -30.87 1.89
C THR A 12 9.37 -31.89 2.23
N SER A 13 8.99 -32.74 1.26
CA SER A 13 7.98 -33.79 1.48
C SER A 13 8.46 -34.87 2.45
N GLU A 14 9.73 -35.30 2.36
CA GLU A 14 10.32 -36.26 3.30
C GLU A 14 10.46 -35.64 4.70
N HIS A 15 10.83 -34.34 4.81
CA HIS A 15 10.89 -33.66 6.10
C HIS A 15 9.52 -33.57 6.76
N SER A 16 8.43 -33.40 6.00
CA SER A 16 7.09 -33.18 6.57
C SER A 16 6.62 -34.34 7.50
N SER A 17 7.18 -35.52 7.35
CA SER A 17 6.88 -36.69 8.19
C SER A 17 8.03 -37.07 9.15
N PHE A 18 9.16 -36.40 9.07
CA PHE A 18 10.35 -36.71 9.86
C PHE A 18 10.42 -35.83 11.13
N THR A 19 10.51 -36.47 12.30
CA THR A 19 10.77 -35.83 13.58
C THR A 19 12.21 -36.08 13.98
N GLY A 20 13.09 -35.10 13.83
CA GLY A 20 14.49 -35.23 14.23
C GLY A 20 14.67 -35.09 15.75
N ALA A 21 15.81 -35.51 16.27
CA ALA A 21 16.16 -35.35 17.68
C ALA A 21 16.30 -33.84 18.06
N VAL A 22 16.21 -33.56 19.36
CA VAL A 22 16.42 -32.20 19.86
C VAL A 22 17.81 -31.70 19.45
N GLY A 23 17.87 -30.56 18.73
CA GLY A 23 19.11 -29.96 18.24
C GLY A 23 19.69 -30.63 17.01
N GLU A 24 19.02 -31.63 16.42
CA GLU A 24 19.45 -32.19 15.15
C GLU A 24 19.28 -31.16 14.05
N ILE A 25 20.29 -31.07 13.16
CA ILE A 25 20.23 -30.23 11.96
C ILE A 25 20.21 -31.11 10.72
N THR A 26 19.22 -30.91 9.86
CA THR A 26 19.11 -31.60 8.57
C THR A 26 19.10 -30.57 7.43
N VAL A 27 19.18 -31.04 6.18
CA VAL A 27 19.14 -30.18 5.00
C VAL A 27 17.91 -30.49 4.16
N ASP A 28 17.01 -29.52 3.99
CA ASP A 28 15.94 -29.59 3.01
C ASP A 28 16.49 -29.23 1.63
N THR A 29 16.59 -30.24 0.77
CA THR A 29 17.18 -30.11 -0.58
C THR A 29 16.24 -29.47 -1.59
N THR A 30 14.94 -29.41 -1.31
CA THR A 30 13.97 -28.69 -2.15
C THR A 30 14.03 -27.18 -1.90
N LYS A 31 14.15 -26.82 -0.63
CA LYS A 31 14.26 -25.41 -0.20
C LYS A 31 15.70 -24.93 -0.12
N ASP A 32 16.72 -25.80 -0.27
CA ASP A 32 18.14 -25.52 -0.04
C ASP A 32 18.39 -24.77 1.28
N THR A 33 17.86 -25.25 2.38
CA THR A 33 18.00 -24.65 3.70
C THR A 33 18.29 -25.69 4.76
N ALA A 34 18.93 -25.26 5.85
CA ALA A 34 19.04 -26.08 7.04
C ALA A 34 17.72 -26.08 7.83
N VAL A 35 17.41 -27.20 8.45
CA VAL A 35 16.24 -27.38 9.30
C VAL A 35 16.72 -27.82 10.68
N VAL A 36 16.27 -27.12 11.72
CA VAL A 36 16.56 -27.44 13.12
C VAL A 36 15.39 -28.19 13.73
N HIS A 37 15.66 -29.27 14.45
CA HIS A 37 14.63 -30.11 15.07
C HIS A 37 14.58 -29.95 16.59
N ASP A 38 13.37 -30.04 17.13
CA ASP A 38 13.06 -29.90 18.58
C ASP A 38 12.70 -31.25 19.24
N GLY A 39 12.77 -32.35 18.52
CA GLY A 39 12.42 -33.67 19.00
C GLY A 39 10.92 -33.99 19.00
N SER A 40 10.06 -33.03 18.61
CA SER A 40 8.60 -33.20 18.69
C SER A 40 7.86 -32.77 17.44
N THR A 41 8.34 -31.75 16.76
CA THR A 41 7.68 -31.17 15.57
C THR A 41 8.11 -31.89 14.30
N ALA A 42 7.17 -32.58 13.65
CA ALA A 42 7.41 -33.16 12.35
C ALA A 42 7.71 -32.05 11.31
N GLY A 43 8.76 -32.25 10.52
CA GLY A 43 9.23 -31.23 9.57
C GLY A 43 10.27 -30.27 10.15
N GLY A 44 10.36 -30.12 11.46
CA GLY A 44 11.28 -29.17 12.10
C GLY A 44 11.08 -27.72 11.69
N PHE A 45 12.07 -26.86 11.94
CA PHE A 45 12.04 -25.43 11.70
C PHE A 45 13.10 -25.05 10.65
N PRO A 46 12.71 -24.74 9.40
CA PRO A 46 13.67 -24.32 8.38
C PRO A 46 14.25 -22.94 8.70
N LEU A 47 15.54 -22.77 8.49
CA LEU A 47 16.20 -21.47 8.61
C LEU A 47 15.86 -20.60 7.39
N VAL A 48 15.76 -19.30 7.62
CA VAL A 48 15.53 -18.31 6.57
C VAL A 48 16.83 -18.15 5.76
N LYS A 49 16.75 -18.24 4.44
CA LYS A 49 17.87 -17.92 3.57
C LYS A 49 18.17 -16.41 3.60
N GLU A 50 19.45 -16.04 3.56
CA GLU A 50 19.87 -14.64 3.44
C GLU A 50 19.18 -13.92 2.26
N ALA A 51 19.09 -14.58 1.10
CA ALA A 51 18.42 -14.03 -0.07
C ALA A 51 16.90 -13.80 0.09
N ALA A 52 16.26 -14.38 1.12
CA ALA A 52 14.85 -14.13 1.43
C ALA A 52 14.64 -12.90 2.32
N ILE A 53 15.70 -12.46 3.01
CA ILE A 53 15.65 -11.27 3.88
C ILE A 53 15.58 -10.03 2.99
N GLY A 54 14.57 -9.20 3.21
CA GLY A 54 14.31 -8.01 2.39
C GLY A 54 13.48 -8.27 1.13
N VAL A 55 13.18 -9.54 0.80
CA VAL A 55 12.34 -9.93 -0.34
C VAL A 55 11.02 -10.55 0.15
N SER A 56 11.09 -11.68 0.84
CA SER A 56 9.91 -12.40 1.38
C SER A 56 9.86 -12.39 2.91
N VAL A 57 10.96 -12.05 3.55
CA VAL A 57 11.06 -11.85 5.00
C VAL A 57 11.66 -10.46 5.23
N GLN A 58 10.93 -9.63 5.97
CA GLN A 58 11.45 -8.31 6.32
C GLN A 58 12.65 -8.47 7.27
N GLY A 59 13.77 -7.82 6.93
CA GLY A 59 14.92 -7.73 7.81
C GLY A 59 14.52 -7.03 9.12
N TYR A 60 15.07 -7.48 10.25
CA TYR A 60 14.89 -6.76 11.50
C TYR A 60 15.60 -5.40 11.40
N ASP A 61 14.80 -4.36 11.52
CA ASP A 61 15.26 -2.99 11.71
C ASP A 61 14.51 -2.43 12.93
N ALA A 62 15.19 -1.63 13.74
CA ALA A 62 14.59 -0.98 14.90
C ALA A 62 13.40 -0.10 14.52
N ASP A 63 13.40 0.42 13.27
CA ASP A 63 12.38 1.31 12.70
C ASP A 63 11.36 0.57 11.82
N THR A 64 11.37 -0.78 11.81
CA THR A 64 10.38 -1.57 11.07
C THR A 64 8.97 -1.28 11.57
N ALA A 65 8.09 -0.85 10.64
CA ALA A 65 6.69 -0.59 10.97
C ALA A 65 5.98 -1.88 11.41
N LYS A 66 5.33 -1.83 12.58
CA LYS A 66 4.55 -2.93 13.15
C LYS A 66 3.07 -2.59 13.07
N THR A 67 2.25 -3.58 12.77
CA THR A 67 0.79 -3.39 12.62
C THR A 67 0.06 -3.38 13.96
N ASP A 68 0.68 -3.84 15.02
CA ASP A 68 0.09 -4.07 16.36
C ASP A 68 0.67 -3.17 17.45
N ALA A 69 1.55 -2.22 17.11
CA ALA A 69 2.18 -1.31 18.04
C ALA A 69 2.16 0.13 17.51
N ALA A 70 1.98 1.10 18.41
CA ALA A 70 2.13 2.51 18.05
C ALA A 70 3.57 2.78 17.60
N GLN A 71 3.70 3.49 16.47
CA GLN A 71 4.99 3.85 15.88
C GLN A 71 5.17 5.36 15.88
N SER A 72 6.38 5.81 16.21
CA SER A 72 6.79 7.19 16.08
C SER A 72 7.93 7.28 15.09
N TYR A 73 7.71 8.00 13.99
CA TYR A 73 8.72 8.15 12.95
C TYR A 73 9.47 9.47 13.16
N THR A 74 10.80 9.42 13.25
CA THR A 74 11.67 10.60 13.39
C THR A 74 11.99 11.28 12.06
N ALA A 75 11.80 10.57 10.94
CA ALA A 75 11.92 11.10 9.60
C ALA A 75 10.53 11.32 8.95
N ALA A 76 10.45 12.26 8.01
CA ALA A 76 9.22 12.53 7.27
C ALA A 76 8.76 11.31 6.48
N GLN A 77 7.52 10.87 6.71
CA GLN A 77 6.85 9.88 5.90
C GLN A 77 6.17 10.56 4.71
N ARG A 78 6.55 10.20 3.49
CA ARG A 78 6.07 10.85 2.26
C ARG A 78 5.25 9.85 1.45
N GLY A 79 3.97 10.14 1.26
CA GLY A 79 3.16 9.45 0.27
C GLY A 79 3.48 9.98 -1.14
N SER A 80 3.57 9.11 -2.12
CA SER A 80 3.65 9.51 -3.53
C SER A 80 2.38 10.23 -3.98
N ILE A 81 2.48 11.03 -5.02
CA ILE A 81 1.33 11.66 -5.69
C ILE A 81 1.09 10.91 -7.00
N THR A 82 -0.06 10.26 -7.12
CA THR A 82 -0.47 9.55 -8.33
C THR A 82 -1.20 10.51 -9.26
N SER A 83 -0.72 10.61 -10.51
CA SER A 83 -1.38 11.42 -11.53
C SER A 83 -2.58 10.69 -12.10
N LEU A 84 -3.76 11.29 -11.99
CA LEU A 84 -4.99 10.78 -12.59
C LEU A 84 -5.05 11.17 -14.08
N THR A 85 -5.50 10.25 -14.91
CA THR A 85 -5.72 10.55 -16.35
C THR A 85 -6.94 11.43 -16.52
N ASP A 86 -6.76 12.61 -17.16
CA ASP A 86 -7.87 13.49 -17.51
C ASP A 86 -8.81 12.84 -18.54
N GLY A 87 -10.10 12.95 -18.31
CA GLY A 87 -11.14 12.38 -19.17
C GLY A 87 -12.52 12.86 -18.72
N ALA A 88 -13.56 12.60 -19.53
CA ALA A 88 -14.93 13.00 -19.18
C ALA A 88 -15.34 12.49 -17.80
N THR A 89 -14.88 11.29 -17.45
CA THR A 89 -15.02 10.66 -16.12
C THR A 89 -13.62 10.30 -15.63
N ILE A 90 -13.27 10.74 -14.43
CA ILE A 90 -12.01 10.45 -13.75
C ILE A 90 -12.34 9.52 -12.59
N THR A 91 -11.81 8.30 -12.61
CA THR A 91 -12.04 7.29 -11.57
C THR A 91 -10.74 7.03 -10.84
N PRO A 92 -10.53 7.57 -9.62
CA PRO A 92 -9.36 7.25 -8.83
C PRO A 92 -9.38 5.79 -8.38
N ASP A 93 -8.20 5.16 -8.40
CA ASP A 93 -7.97 3.90 -7.72
C ASP A 93 -7.27 4.19 -6.38
N PHE A 94 -7.93 3.86 -5.27
CA PHE A 94 -7.38 4.18 -3.94
C PHE A 94 -6.34 3.16 -3.45
N ASP A 95 -6.13 2.07 -4.17
CA ASP A 95 -4.95 1.20 -3.98
C ASP A 95 -3.66 1.84 -4.53
N ASP A 96 -3.76 2.79 -5.48
CA ASP A 96 -2.60 3.48 -6.06
C ASP A 96 -1.96 4.53 -5.13
N GLY A 97 -2.60 4.87 -4.01
CA GLY A 97 -2.07 5.78 -3.01
C GLY A 97 -3.11 6.66 -2.32
N ASN A 98 -2.60 7.60 -1.52
CA ASN A 98 -3.44 8.53 -0.75
C ASN A 98 -3.50 9.94 -1.36
N ASN A 99 -2.55 10.28 -2.23
CA ASN A 99 -2.47 11.62 -2.81
C ASN A 99 -2.53 11.51 -4.32
N PHE A 100 -3.38 12.32 -4.91
CA PHE A 100 -3.62 12.33 -6.36
C PHE A 100 -3.50 13.74 -6.92
N SER A 101 -3.29 13.84 -8.23
CA SER A 101 -3.32 15.10 -8.96
C SER A 101 -3.99 14.92 -10.30
N VAL A 102 -4.65 15.97 -10.78
CA VAL A 102 -5.20 16.03 -12.13
C VAL A 102 -5.24 17.47 -12.65
N THR A 103 -4.96 17.64 -13.93
CA THR A 103 -5.22 18.90 -14.65
C THR A 103 -6.46 18.72 -15.51
N LEU A 104 -7.47 19.55 -15.30
CA LEU A 104 -8.74 19.46 -16.01
C LEU A 104 -8.62 20.09 -17.41
N GLY A 105 -8.69 19.30 -18.47
CA GLY A 105 -8.77 19.76 -19.84
C GLY A 105 -10.19 20.04 -20.34
N GLY A 106 -11.21 19.93 -19.47
CA GLY A 106 -12.62 20.16 -19.77
C GLY A 106 -13.50 20.02 -18.52
N ASN A 107 -14.82 20.13 -18.71
CA ASN A 107 -15.76 19.80 -17.65
C ASN A 107 -15.72 18.30 -17.39
N ARG A 108 -15.52 17.90 -16.12
CA ARG A 108 -15.26 16.51 -15.74
C ARG A 108 -16.17 16.05 -14.61
N THR A 109 -16.21 14.74 -14.42
CA THR A 109 -16.81 14.10 -13.26
C THR A 109 -15.74 13.29 -12.52
N LEU A 110 -15.47 13.62 -11.26
CA LEU A 110 -14.72 12.77 -10.36
C LEU A 110 -15.67 11.67 -9.87
N ALA A 111 -15.54 10.51 -10.46
CA ALA A 111 -16.40 9.37 -10.16
C ALA A 111 -16.20 8.84 -8.73
N ASN A 112 -17.01 7.88 -8.33
CA ASN A 112 -16.74 7.11 -7.12
C ASN A 112 -15.42 6.35 -7.31
N PRO A 113 -14.45 6.49 -6.40
CA PRO A 113 -13.22 5.73 -6.46
C PRO A 113 -13.47 4.22 -6.37
N ILE A 114 -12.54 3.44 -6.86
CA ILE A 114 -12.47 1.99 -6.63
C ILE A 114 -11.48 1.69 -5.50
N ASN A 115 -11.53 0.48 -4.95
CA ASN A 115 -10.63 -0.04 -3.90
C ASN A 115 -10.59 0.81 -2.61
N LEU A 116 -11.74 1.36 -2.20
CA LEU A 116 -11.83 2.18 -0.99
C LEU A 116 -11.61 1.33 0.27
N THR A 117 -10.72 1.80 1.12
CA THR A 117 -10.49 1.21 2.45
C THR A 117 -10.83 2.23 3.54
N ALA A 118 -11.73 1.86 4.46
CA ALA A 118 -12.11 2.74 5.58
C ALA A 118 -10.89 3.14 6.41
N GLY A 119 -10.82 4.43 6.77
CA GLY A 119 -9.67 5.01 7.49
C GLY A 119 -8.62 5.64 6.56
N GLN A 120 -8.66 5.39 5.26
CA GLN A 120 -7.78 6.03 4.29
C GLN A 120 -8.08 7.53 4.22
N SER A 121 -7.04 8.34 4.13
CA SER A 121 -7.17 9.80 3.99
C SER A 121 -6.08 10.36 3.10
N GLY A 122 -6.36 11.48 2.47
CA GLY A 122 -5.40 12.12 1.57
C GLY A 122 -5.94 13.36 0.91
N VAL A 123 -5.32 13.71 -0.21
CA VAL A 123 -5.69 14.90 -0.99
C VAL A 123 -5.74 14.59 -2.49
N ILE A 124 -6.61 15.32 -3.20
CA ILE A 124 -6.59 15.40 -4.66
C ILE A 124 -6.32 16.84 -5.05
N VAL A 125 -5.19 17.07 -5.70
CA VAL A 125 -4.83 18.39 -6.25
C VAL A 125 -5.46 18.51 -7.63
N VAL A 126 -6.32 19.49 -7.81
CA VAL A 126 -7.04 19.75 -9.05
C VAL A 126 -6.57 21.07 -9.64
N THR A 127 -6.01 21.04 -10.84
CA THR A 127 -5.49 22.20 -11.54
C THR A 127 -6.38 22.53 -12.74
N GLN A 128 -6.73 23.79 -12.92
CA GLN A 128 -7.33 24.29 -14.17
C GLN A 128 -6.31 24.25 -15.30
N ASP A 129 -6.73 23.95 -16.51
CA ASP A 129 -5.85 24.15 -17.69
C ASP A 129 -5.59 25.64 -17.97
N GLY A 130 -4.80 25.93 -19.01
CA GLY A 130 -4.49 27.30 -19.43
C GLY A 130 -5.69 28.10 -19.96
N THR A 131 -6.85 27.47 -20.12
CA THR A 131 -8.11 28.12 -20.52
C THR A 131 -8.95 28.49 -19.31
N GLY A 132 -8.95 27.64 -18.27
CA GLY A 132 -9.79 27.79 -17.09
C GLY A 132 -11.27 27.48 -17.35
N SER A 133 -12.13 27.86 -16.42
CA SER A 133 -13.59 27.66 -16.47
C SER A 133 -14.03 26.20 -16.53
N ARG A 134 -13.17 25.27 -16.08
CA ARG A 134 -13.52 23.86 -16.03
C ARG A 134 -14.29 23.55 -14.76
N THR A 135 -15.34 22.75 -14.88
CA THR A 135 -16.16 22.30 -13.75
C THR A 135 -15.85 20.86 -13.38
N LEU A 136 -16.00 20.53 -12.11
CA LEU A 136 -15.87 19.16 -11.60
C LEU A 136 -17.16 18.76 -10.86
N ALA A 137 -17.87 17.79 -11.41
CA ALA A 137 -18.94 17.10 -10.73
C ALA A 137 -18.38 15.94 -9.90
N PHE A 138 -19.15 15.44 -8.91
CA PHE A 138 -18.70 14.40 -7.99
C PHE A 138 -19.67 13.22 -8.00
N GLY A 139 -19.11 12.03 -7.91
CA GLY A 139 -19.86 10.80 -7.74
C GLY A 139 -20.60 10.74 -6.38
N SER A 140 -21.53 9.82 -6.25
CA SER A 140 -22.44 9.75 -5.09
C SER A 140 -21.77 9.43 -3.75
N TYR A 141 -20.54 8.89 -3.77
CA TYR A 141 -19.82 8.55 -2.53
C TYR A 141 -19.22 9.81 -1.85
N TRP A 142 -18.94 10.84 -2.62
CA TRP A 142 -18.37 12.10 -2.12
C TRP A 142 -19.41 12.89 -1.34
N LYS A 143 -19.12 13.19 -0.07
CA LYS A 143 -19.99 13.95 0.84
C LYS A 143 -19.27 15.22 1.28
N PHE A 144 -19.91 16.34 1.06
CA PHE A 144 -19.40 17.65 1.41
C PHE A 144 -20.25 18.30 2.50
N ALA A 145 -19.69 19.28 3.20
CA ALA A 145 -20.40 20.04 4.21
C ALA A 145 -21.69 20.66 3.64
N GLY A 146 -22.78 20.56 4.38
CA GLY A 146 -24.09 21.04 3.94
C GLY A 146 -24.73 20.25 2.80
N GLY A 147 -24.12 19.11 2.38
CA GLY A 147 -24.64 18.26 1.31
C GLY A 147 -24.43 18.83 -0.11
N THR A 148 -23.71 19.94 -0.27
CA THR A 148 -23.49 20.61 -1.54
C THR A 148 -22.04 20.45 -2.01
N ALA A 149 -21.87 19.94 -3.23
CA ALA A 149 -20.55 19.83 -3.84
C ALA A 149 -19.92 21.22 -4.06
N PRO A 150 -18.62 21.38 -3.86
CA PRO A 150 -17.95 22.67 -4.07
C PRO A 150 -17.91 23.05 -5.55
N THR A 151 -17.97 24.35 -5.81
CA THR A 151 -17.62 24.90 -7.12
C THR A 151 -16.15 25.24 -7.12
N LEU A 152 -15.38 24.68 -8.04
CA LEU A 152 -13.94 24.92 -8.16
C LEU A 152 -13.65 26.37 -8.62
N THR A 153 -12.44 26.83 -8.32
CA THR A 153 -11.90 28.08 -8.87
C THR A 153 -11.82 27.99 -10.39
N THR A 154 -12.36 29.00 -11.08
CA THR A 154 -12.47 28.98 -12.55
C THR A 154 -11.34 29.68 -13.28
N THR A 155 -10.44 30.36 -12.56
CA THR A 155 -9.29 31.05 -13.17
C THR A 155 -8.37 30.05 -13.87
N ALA A 156 -7.84 30.43 -15.03
CA ALA A 156 -6.85 29.60 -15.73
C ALA A 156 -5.65 29.29 -14.83
N SER A 157 -5.19 28.04 -14.87
CA SER A 157 -4.08 27.51 -14.06
C SER A 157 -4.28 27.57 -12.55
N ALA A 158 -5.47 27.95 -12.04
CA ALA A 158 -5.76 27.91 -10.62
C ALA A 158 -5.70 26.48 -10.08
N VAL A 159 -5.33 26.38 -8.82
CA VAL A 159 -5.20 25.10 -8.11
C VAL A 159 -6.17 25.07 -6.94
N ASP A 160 -6.94 24.00 -6.86
CA ASP A 160 -7.80 23.65 -5.73
C ASP A 160 -7.33 22.33 -5.13
N VAL A 161 -7.53 22.13 -3.83
CA VAL A 161 -7.20 20.89 -3.14
C VAL A 161 -8.46 20.31 -2.51
N ILE A 162 -8.73 19.05 -2.80
CA ILE A 162 -9.81 18.30 -2.18
C ILE A 162 -9.21 17.36 -1.14
N ALA A 163 -9.35 17.72 0.14
CA ALA A 163 -8.99 16.83 1.25
C ALA A 163 -10.11 15.82 1.48
N TYR A 164 -9.77 14.57 1.79
CA TYR A 164 -10.76 13.53 1.98
C TYR A 164 -10.42 12.54 3.10
N TYR A 165 -11.47 11.90 3.61
CA TYR A 165 -11.41 10.78 4.53
C TYR A 165 -12.45 9.73 4.13
N VAL A 166 -12.03 8.47 4.00
CA VAL A 166 -12.90 7.33 3.66
C VAL A 166 -13.54 6.79 4.93
N GLU A 167 -14.86 6.94 5.06
CA GLU A 167 -15.62 6.42 6.20
C GLU A 167 -16.03 4.95 5.99
N SER A 168 -16.32 4.59 4.74
CA SER A 168 -16.74 3.23 4.35
C SER A 168 -16.50 2.99 2.87
N ALA A 169 -16.75 1.78 2.40
CA ALA A 169 -16.63 1.42 0.98
C ALA A 169 -17.52 2.24 0.02
N THR A 170 -18.46 3.06 0.53
CA THR A 170 -19.41 3.85 -0.27
C THR A 170 -19.59 5.27 0.25
N ARG A 171 -18.72 5.72 1.17
CA ARG A 171 -18.83 7.06 1.77
C ARG A 171 -17.48 7.68 2.02
N ILE A 172 -17.30 8.87 1.49
CA ILE A 172 -16.09 9.69 1.62
C ILE A 172 -16.52 11.08 2.09
N THR A 173 -16.06 11.51 3.26
CA THR A 173 -16.19 12.91 3.67
C THR A 173 -15.06 13.71 3.03
N ALA A 174 -15.41 14.80 2.36
CA ALA A 174 -14.46 15.63 1.65
C ALA A 174 -14.71 17.13 1.87
N GLN A 175 -13.63 17.90 1.72
CA GLN A 175 -13.65 19.35 1.77
C GLN A 175 -12.73 19.92 0.68
N ALA A 176 -13.20 20.95 -0.02
CA ALA A 176 -12.36 21.69 -0.96
C ALA A 176 -11.71 22.88 -0.29
N ILE A 177 -10.43 23.09 -0.57
CA ILE A 177 -9.65 24.28 -0.27
C ILE A 177 -9.39 24.95 -1.61
N LEU A 178 -9.99 26.11 -1.81
CA LEU A 178 -10.04 26.74 -3.13
C LEU A 178 -8.94 27.78 -3.28
N ASN A 179 -8.47 27.93 -4.52
CA ASN A 179 -7.52 28.98 -4.92
C ASN A 179 -6.24 28.99 -4.07
N VAL A 180 -5.54 27.88 -4.02
CA VAL A 180 -4.27 27.70 -3.29
C VAL A 180 -3.04 28.08 -4.14
N SER A 181 -3.19 29.00 -5.06
CA SER A 181 -2.16 29.49 -5.98
C SER A 181 -1.42 30.70 -5.44
#